data_27499f4e92792ae6bb892efc53e22c8c
#
_entry.id   27499f4e92792ae6bb892efc53e22c8c
#
_cell.length_a   1.000
_cell.length_b   1.000
_cell.length_c   1.000
_cell.angle_alpha   90.00
_cell.angle_beta   90.00
_cell.angle_gamma   90.00
#
_symmetry.space_group_name_H-M   'P 1'
#
loop_
_entity.id
_entity.type
_entity.pdbx_description
1 polymer ?
#
loop_
_entity_poly.entity_id
_entity_poly.type
_entity_poly.pdbx_seq_one_letter_code
_entity_poly.pdbx_strand_id
1 'polypeptide(L)'
;MMVPLPDKAEKIVDAILSSNDKILLVSIRNWSGNILAVKSRDSFRERFFGASRLIGTKYSGSLTIATLGLINEVRDVFGEAKGIITIYENCKMMLLPLPSYQILIGLAVERSPPDIEEKEESYNIANKIERLVAEML
;
A
#
# COMPACT_ATOMS: atom_id res chain seq x y z
N MET A 1 -15.78 5.64 -22.24
CA MET A 1 -15.13 4.34 -22.02
C MET A 1 -14.18 4.43 -20.84
N MET A 2 -14.34 3.57 -19.87
CA MET A 2 -13.42 3.55 -18.73
C MET A 2 -12.05 2.99 -19.15
N VAL A 3 -10.98 3.68 -18.75
CA VAL A 3 -9.63 3.15 -18.94
C VAL A 3 -9.48 1.91 -18.03
N PRO A 4 -8.95 0.78 -18.56
CA PRO A 4 -8.72 -0.40 -17.73
C PRO A 4 -7.90 -0.08 -16.48
N LEU A 5 -8.21 -0.75 -15.37
CA LEU A 5 -7.49 -0.55 -14.10
C LEU A 5 -5.97 -0.72 -14.22
N PRO A 6 -5.43 -1.72 -14.98
CA PRO A 6 -3.99 -1.84 -15.15
C PRO A 6 -3.32 -0.59 -15.73
N ASP A 7 -3.97 0.11 -16.66
CA ASP A 7 -3.43 1.33 -17.26
C ASP A 7 -3.48 2.51 -16.27
N LYS A 8 -4.50 2.55 -15.43
CA LYS A 8 -4.62 3.56 -14.37
C LYS A 8 -3.69 3.27 -13.20
N ALA A 9 -3.38 2.01 -12.96
CA ALA A 9 -2.57 1.60 -11.81
C ALA A 9 -1.21 2.28 -11.79
N GLU A 10 -0.53 2.38 -12.93
CA GLU A 10 0.76 3.07 -13.00
C GLU A 10 0.65 4.56 -12.68
N LYS A 11 -0.40 5.22 -13.16
CA LYS A 11 -0.65 6.63 -12.87
C LYS A 11 -0.95 6.84 -11.38
N ILE A 12 -1.71 5.94 -10.80
CA ILE A 12 -2.04 5.99 -9.38
C ILE A 12 -0.77 5.81 -8.54
N VAL A 13 0.06 4.83 -8.87
CA VAL A 13 1.33 4.59 -8.18
C VAL A 13 2.23 5.83 -8.26
N ASP A 14 2.35 6.45 -9.42
CA ASP A 14 3.13 7.67 -9.60
C ASP A 14 2.58 8.82 -8.74
N ALA A 15 1.27 8.99 -8.73
CA ALA A 15 0.62 10.04 -7.95
C ALA A 15 0.81 9.85 -6.44
N ILE A 16 0.68 8.62 -5.96
CA ILE A 16 0.88 8.31 -4.54
C ILE A 16 2.33 8.57 -4.15
N LEU A 17 3.28 8.09 -4.95
CA LEU A 17 4.70 8.27 -4.67
C LEU A 17 5.08 9.75 -4.65
N SER A 18 4.48 10.57 -5.50
CA SER A 18 4.72 12.01 -5.57
C SER A 18 4.02 12.79 -4.45
N SER A 19 3.04 12.20 -3.78
CA SER A 19 2.23 12.90 -2.78
C SER A 19 2.92 13.11 -1.44
N ASN A 20 3.96 12.33 -1.15
CA ASN A 20 4.67 12.38 0.13
C ASN A 20 6.08 11.82 -0.02
N ASP A 21 7.08 12.63 0.30
CA ASP A 21 8.49 12.24 0.17
C ASP A 21 8.91 11.08 1.06
N LYS A 22 8.15 10.81 2.12
CA LYS A 22 8.41 9.68 3.02
C LYS A 22 7.97 8.33 2.44
N ILE A 23 7.12 8.33 1.43
CA ILE A 23 6.71 7.10 0.76
C ILE A 23 7.85 6.65 -0.14
N LEU A 24 8.40 5.48 0.14
CA LEU A 24 9.58 4.94 -0.54
C LEU A 24 9.24 3.96 -1.64
N LEU A 25 8.12 3.26 -1.50
CA LEU A 25 7.65 2.27 -2.45
C LEU A 25 6.12 2.22 -2.41
N VAL A 26 5.52 2.02 -3.58
CA VAL A 26 4.07 1.83 -3.73
C VAL A 26 3.83 0.62 -4.62
N SER A 27 2.93 -0.25 -4.20
CA SER A 27 2.43 -1.35 -5.02
C SER A 27 0.91 -1.34 -5.03
N ILE A 28 0.32 -1.77 -6.14
CA ILE A 28 -1.11 -2.01 -6.25
C ILE A 28 -1.31 -3.47 -6.65
N ARG A 29 -2.11 -4.19 -5.89
CA ARG A 29 -2.49 -5.57 -6.17
C ARG A 29 -4.00 -5.65 -6.32
N ASN A 30 -4.46 -6.58 -7.16
CA ASN A 30 -5.88 -6.91 -7.21
C ASN A 30 -6.24 -7.87 -6.08
N TRP A 31 -7.53 -8.19 -5.96
CA TRP A 31 -8.04 -9.10 -4.91
C TRP A 31 -7.51 -10.54 -5.06
N SER A 32 -7.01 -10.91 -6.22
CA SER A 32 -6.35 -12.21 -6.44
C SER A 32 -4.88 -12.24 -6.02
N GLY A 33 -4.33 -11.11 -5.59
CA GLY A 33 -2.95 -11.00 -5.15
C GLY A 33 -1.95 -10.67 -6.27
N ASN A 34 -2.42 -10.47 -7.50
CA ASN A 34 -1.54 -10.12 -8.62
C ASN A 34 -1.13 -8.65 -8.58
N ILE A 35 0.14 -8.38 -8.86
CA ILE A 35 0.65 -7.01 -8.95
C ILE A 35 0.15 -6.37 -10.24
N LEU A 36 -0.51 -5.21 -10.09
CA LEU A 36 -0.95 -4.38 -11.22
C LEU A 36 0.09 -3.31 -11.55
N ALA A 37 0.74 -2.76 -10.54
CA ALA A 37 1.82 -1.78 -10.70
C ALA A 37 2.65 -1.73 -9.42
N VAL A 38 3.93 -1.42 -9.57
CA VAL A 38 4.84 -1.19 -8.45
C VAL A 38 5.88 -0.17 -8.87
N LYS A 39 6.21 0.75 -7.96
CA LYS A 39 7.26 1.74 -8.17
C LYS A 39 7.94 2.08 -6.86
N SER A 40 9.24 2.27 -6.91
CA SER A 40 10.03 2.65 -5.74
C SER A 40 10.95 3.82 -6.07
N ARG A 41 11.30 4.58 -5.03
CA ARG A 41 12.36 5.59 -5.16
C ARG A 41 13.70 4.91 -5.24
N ASP A 42 14.66 5.56 -5.86
CA ASP A 42 16.04 5.06 -5.94
C ASP A 42 16.63 4.86 -4.55
N SER A 43 16.33 5.76 -3.62
CA SER A 43 16.77 5.66 -2.22
C SER A 43 16.30 4.38 -1.54
N PHE A 44 15.10 3.89 -1.87
CA PHE A 44 14.61 2.63 -1.34
C PHE A 44 15.44 1.45 -1.85
N ARG A 45 15.70 1.43 -3.16
CA ARG A 45 16.50 0.35 -3.78
C ARG A 45 17.93 0.33 -3.24
N GLU A 46 18.50 1.50 -2.96
CA GLU A 46 19.85 1.60 -2.40
C GLU A 46 19.93 1.17 -0.95
N ARG A 47 18.94 1.58 -0.13
CA ARG A 47 18.90 1.27 1.30
C ARG A 47 18.43 -0.15 1.62
N PHE A 48 17.53 -0.69 0.81
CA PHE A 48 16.86 -1.97 1.06
C PHE A 48 17.09 -2.92 -0.10
N PHE A 49 18.35 -3.14 -0.44
CA PHE A 49 18.74 -4.04 -1.51
C PHE A 49 18.13 -5.44 -1.32
N GLY A 50 17.44 -5.92 -2.34
CA GLY A 50 16.75 -7.20 -2.29
C GLY A 50 15.30 -7.15 -1.84
N ALA A 51 14.84 -6.08 -1.17
CA ALA A 51 13.43 -5.95 -0.75
C ALA A 51 12.48 -5.93 -1.94
N SER A 52 12.86 -5.29 -3.05
CA SER A 52 12.06 -5.26 -4.26
C SER A 52 11.82 -6.65 -4.87
N ARG A 53 12.73 -7.60 -4.63
CA ARG A 53 12.56 -8.99 -5.05
C ARG A 53 11.44 -9.67 -4.27
N LEU A 54 11.30 -9.37 -2.98
CA LEU A 54 10.27 -9.97 -2.12
C LEU A 54 8.86 -9.53 -2.51
N ILE A 55 8.72 -8.29 -2.97
CA ILE A 55 7.41 -7.73 -3.33
C ILE A 55 6.80 -8.44 -4.54
N GLY A 56 7.62 -8.85 -5.49
CA GLY A 56 7.16 -9.59 -6.66
C GLY A 56 7.10 -11.11 -6.47
N THR A 57 7.34 -11.62 -5.25
CA THR A 57 7.43 -13.04 -5.01
C THR A 57 6.09 -13.68 -4.66
N LYS A 58 6.06 -15.01 -4.69
CA LYS A 58 4.95 -15.84 -4.24
C LYS A 58 4.54 -15.54 -2.79
N TYR A 59 5.50 -15.25 -1.92
CA TYR A 59 5.21 -14.93 -0.51
C TYR A 59 4.39 -13.66 -0.36
N SER A 60 4.71 -12.64 -1.13
CA SER A 60 3.99 -11.37 -1.11
C SER A 60 2.53 -11.55 -1.54
N GLY A 61 2.29 -12.35 -2.60
CA GLY A 61 0.94 -12.68 -3.03
C GLY A 61 0.16 -13.48 -1.99
N SER A 62 0.81 -14.48 -1.37
CA SER A 62 0.20 -15.29 -0.32
C SER A 62 -0.16 -14.47 0.91
N LEU A 63 0.71 -13.54 1.30
CA LEU A 63 0.44 -12.63 2.42
C LEU A 63 -0.76 -11.73 2.12
N THR A 64 -0.88 -11.24 0.90
CA THR A 64 -2.03 -10.44 0.46
C THR A 64 -3.32 -11.22 0.61
N ILE A 65 -3.37 -12.46 0.12
CA ILE A 65 -4.56 -13.31 0.19
C ILE A 65 -4.92 -13.61 1.65
N ALA A 66 -3.94 -13.95 2.48
CA ALA A 66 -4.15 -14.21 3.90
C ALA A 66 -4.69 -12.96 4.62
N THR A 67 -4.13 -11.80 4.33
CA THR A 67 -4.57 -10.52 4.89
C THR A 67 -6.01 -10.22 4.52
N LEU A 68 -6.38 -10.39 3.25
CA LEU A 68 -7.76 -10.17 2.79
C LEU A 68 -8.73 -11.16 3.44
N GLY A 69 -8.33 -12.40 3.63
CA GLY A 69 -9.13 -13.40 4.31
C GLY A 69 -9.44 -12.99 5.76
N LEU A 70 -8.43 -12.56 6.49
CA LEU A 70 -8.60 -12.09 7.86
C LEU A 70 -9.51 -10.86 7.94
N ILE A 71 -9.31 -9.89 7.06
CA ILE A 71 -10.12 -8.68 6.97
C ILE A 71 -11.59 -9.03 6.76
N ASN A 72 -11.88 -9.94 5.82
CA ASN A 72 -13.24 -10.31 5.49
C ASN A 72 -13.93 -11.09 6.61
N GLU A 73 -13.19 -11.92 7.35
CA GLU A 73 -13.74 -12.76 8.40
C GLU A 73 -14.37 -11.96 9.55
N VAL A 74 -13.78 -10.83 9.90
CA VAL A 74 -14.24 -10.01 11.03
C VAL A 74 -15.02 -8.77 10.62
N ARG A 75 -15.25 -8.58 9.36
CA ARG A 75 -15.90 -7.38 8.81
C ARG A 75 -17.29 -7.12 9.37
N ASP A 76 -18.08 -8.17 9.54
CA ASP A 76 -19.45 -8.04 10.04
C ASP A 76 -19.50 -7.57 11.50
N VAL A 77 -18.44 -7.80 12.25
CA VAL A 77 -18.35 -7.41 13.68
C VAL A 77 -17.66 -6.07 13.84
N PHE A 78 -16.54 -5.84 13.12
CA PHE A 78 -15.71 -4.67 13.32
C PHE A 78 -15.84 -3.62 12.21
N GLY A 79 -16.61 -3.90 11.15
CA GLY A 79 -16.71 -3.03 9.99
C GLY A 79 -15.55 -3.20 9.03
N GLU A 80 -15.45 -2.29 8.07
CA GLU A 80 -14.39 -2.31 7.06
C GLU A 80 -13.02 -2.03 7.66
N ALA A 81 -12.03 -2.84 7.32
CA ALA A 81 -10.65 -2.58 7.71
C ALA A 81 -10.10 -1.40 6.92
N LYS A 82 -9.43 -0.49 7.61
CA LYS A 82 -8.82 0.69 6.98
C LYS A 82 -7.36 0.47 6.60
N GLY A 83 -6.69 -0.45 7.26
CA GLY A 83 -5.31 -0.78 6.92
C GLY A 83 -4.63 -1.62 7.97
N ILE A 84 -3.47 -2.12 7.59
CA ILE A 84 -2.56 -2.85 8.46
C ILE A 84 -1.21 -2.15 8.40
N ILE A 85 -0.62 -1.92 9.56
CA ILE A 85 0.68 -1.27 9.66
C ILE A 85 1.64 -2.23 10.36
N THR A 86 2.77 -2.50 9.72
CA THR A 86 3.85 -3.27 10.32
C THR A 86 5.04 -2.33 10.51
N ILE A 87 5.48 -2.16 11.73
CA ILE A 87 6.59 -1.27 12.06
C ILE A 87 7.86 -2.10 12.15
N TYR A 88 8.82 -1.79 11.29
CA TYR A 88 10.16 -2.33 11.33
C TYR A 88 11.11 -1.30 11.92
N GLU A 89 12.32 -1.70 12.22
CA GLU A 89 13.33 -0.80 12.78
C GLU A 89 13.61 0.40 11.87
N ASN A 90 13.73 0.15 10.56
CA ASN A 90 14.18 1.17 9.59
C ASN A 90 13.08 1.74 8.71
N CYS A 91 11.90 1.13 8.68
CA CYS A 91 10.77 1.61 7.90
C CYS A 91 9.48 1.02 8.47
N LYS A 92 8.35 1.47 7.95
CA LYS A 92 7.06 0.82 8.20
C LYS A 92 6.43 0.40 6.89
N MET A 93 5.67 -0.68 6.92
CA MET A 93 4.88 -1.16 5.80
C MET A 93 3.42 -0.92 6.10
N MET A 94 2.69 -0.41 5.12
CA MET A 94 1.25 -0.18 5.23
C MET A 94 0.55 -0.97 4.13
N LEU A 95 -0.52 -1.66 4.50
CA LEU A 95 -1.41 -2.33 3.55
C LEU A 95 -2.78 -1.68 3.66
N LEU A 96 -3.24 -1.06 2.59
CA LEU A 96 -4.48 -0.30 2.54
C LEU A 96 -5.46 -0.98 1.59
N PRO A 97 -6.46 -1.70 2.13
CA PRO A 97 -7.49 -2.30 1.28
C PRO A 97 -8.47 -1.24 0.82
N LEU A 98 -8.82 -1.27 -0.46
CA LEU A 98 -9.86 -0.43 -1.05
C LEU A 98 -10.91 -1.34 -1.68
N PRO A 99 -11.86 -1.85 -0.88
CA PRO A 99 -12.82 -2.87 -1.33
C PRO A 99 -13.67 -2.43 -2.51
N SER A 100 -14.02 -1.16 -2.59
CA SER A 100 -14.84 -0.62 -3.70
C SER A 100 -14.19 -0.80 -5.06
N TYR A 101 -12.87 -0.88 -5.10
CA TYR A 101 -12.09 -1.04 -6.33
C TYR A 101 -11.45 -2.43 -6.44
N GLN A 102 -11.65 -3.28 -5.42
CA GLN A 102 -11.05 -4.61 -5.32
C GLN A 102 -9.53 -4.59 -5.48
N ILE A 103 -8.89 -3.61 -4.84
CA ILE A 103 -7.43 -3.47 -4.84
C ILE A 103 -6.88 -3.37 -3.43
N LEU A 104 -5.60 -3.70 -3.31
CA LEU A 104 -4.82 -3.53 -2.10
C LEU A 104 -3.59 -2.69 -2.44
N ILE A 105 -3.42 -1.59 -1.71
CA ILE A 105 -2.25 -0.72 -1.89
C ILE A 105 -1.24 -1.07 -0.80
N GLY A 106 -0.01 -1.36 -1.22
CA GLY A 106 1.11 -1.59 -0.31
C GLY A 106 2.06 -0.40 -0.36
N LEU A 107 2.51 0.04 0.81
CA LEU A 107 3.45 1.14 0.93
C LEU A 107 4.63 0.72 1.80
N ALA A 108 5.84 1.13 1.41
CA ALA A 108 6.96 1.23 2.34
C ALA A 108 7.13 2.71 2.65
N VAL A 109 7.15 3.07 3.92
CA VAL A 109 7.19 4.44 4.38
C VAL A 109 8.36 4.62 5.34
N GLU A 110 9.11 5.71 5.18
CA GLU A 110 10.17 6.08 6.10
C GLU A 110 9.58 6.33 7.48
N ARG A 111 10.25 5.85 8.53
CA ARG A 111 9.77 6.06 9.89
C ARG A 111 9.95 7.50 10.32
N SER A 112 8.95 8.00 11.04
CA SER A 112 8.97 9.34 11.61
C SER A 112 9.97 9.44 12.76
N PRO A 113 10.46 10.67 13.07
CA PRO A 113 11.20 10.90 14.30
C PRO A 113 10.41 10.44 15.52
N PRO A 114 11.10 10.07 16.65
CA PRO A 114 10.43 9.53 17.84
C PRO A 114 9.40 10.45 18.48
N ASP A 115 9.44 11.74 18.20
CA ASP A 115 8.50 12.74 18.71
C ASP A 115 7.21 12.84 17.91
N ILE A 116 7.12 12.14 16.77
CA ILE A 116 5.90 12.10 15.95
C ILE A 116 5.19 10.76 16.18
N GLU A 117 3.90 10.82 16.47
CA GLU A 117 3.10 9.63 16.67
C GLU A 117 2.87 8.91 15.34
N GLU A 118 3.43 7.70 15.19
CA GLU A 118 3.34 6.92 13.95
C GLU A 118 1.91 6.56 13.58
N LYS A 119 1.05 6.32 14.56
CA LYS A 119 -0.35 6.01 14.35
C LYS A 119 -1.07 7.16 13.64
N GLU A 120 -0.91 8.38 14.14
CA GLU A 120 -1.54 9.57 13.57
C GLU A 120 -1.02 9.83 12.15
N GLU A 121 0.29 9.76 11.96
CA GLU A 121 0.89 9.92 10.64
C GLU A 121 0.36 8.89 9.65
N SER A 122 0.27 7.64 10.08
CA SER A 122 -0.21 6.55 9.23
C SER A 122 -1.68 6.73 8.85
N TYR A 123 -2.52 7.19 9.78
CA TYR A 123 -3.91 7.53 9.48
C TYR A 123 -4.01 8.64 8.44
N ASN A 124 -3.20 9.67 8.57
CA ASN A 124 -3.20 10.80 7.64
C ASN A 124 -2.77 10.35 6.24
N ILE A 125 -1.76 9.51 6.15
CA ILE A 125 -1.32 8.93 4.88
C ILE A 125 -2.43 8.09 4.26
N ALA A 126 -3.03 7.19 5.02
CA ALA A 126 -4.10 6.32 4.53
C ALA A 126 -5.29 7.11 4.00
N ASN A 127 -5.74 8.12 4.74
CA ASN A 127 -6.87 8.96 4.33
C ASN A 127 -6.57 9.75 3.06
N LYS A 128 -5.36 10.28 2.94
CA LYS A 128 -4.94 11.01 1.75
C LYS A 128 -4.91 10.12 0.52
N ILE A 129 -4.38 8.91 0.66
CA ILE A 129 -4.31 7.95 -0.45
C ILE A 129 -5.71 7.51 -0.87
N GLU A 130 -6.59 7.21 0.08
CA GLU A 130 -7.98 6.85 -0.23
C GLU A 130 -8.66 7.93 -1.06
N ARG A 131 -8.51 9.19 -0.68
CA ARG A 131 -9.07 10.33 -1.44
C ARG A 131 -8.44 10.47 -2.81
N LEU A 132 -7.13 10.33 -2.90
CA LEU A 132 -6.40 10.43 -4.16
C LEU A 132 -6.85 9.35 -5.15
N VAL A 133 -6.98 8.12 -4.70
CA VAL A 133 -7.45 7.01 -5.54
C VAL A 133 -8.89 7.24 -5.97
N ALA A 134 -9.75 7.71 -5.08
CA ALA A 134 -11.15 8.01 -5.41
C ALA A 134 -11.26 9.08 -6.49
N GLU A 135 -10.40 10.09 -6.47
CA GLU A 135 -10.37 11.13 -7.50
C GLU A 135 -9.89 10.61 -8.86
N MET A 136 -9.02 9.61 -8.86
CA MET A 136 -8.45 9.05 -10.10
C MET A 136 -9.28 7.91 -10.69
N LEU A 137 -10.12 7.29 -9.91
CA LEU A 137 -11.00 6.20 -10.33
C LEU A 137 -12.45 6.64 -10.28
#